data_c9266db8ddd30c55e4e868f2606cd062
#
_entry.id   c9266db8ddd30c55e4e868f2606cd062
#
_cell.length_a   1.000
_cell.length_b   1.000
_cell.length_c   1.000
_cell.angle_alpha   90.00
_cell.angle_beta   90.00
_cell.angle_gamma   90.00
#
_symmetry.space_group_name_H-M   'P 1'
#
loop_
_entity.id
_entity.type
_entity.pdbx_description
1 polymer ?
#
loop_
_entity_poly.entity_id
_entity_poly.type
_entity_poly.pdbx_seq_one_letter_code
_entity_poly.pdbx_strand_id
1 'polypeptide(L)'
;MAPKLIREEFQSVVPFLSVQGAASLVQFLCAGLGAKQTFESKSGTHFEVSIGDSMVMIGEVGEQAPATGQLFMYVEDADASYKRAIQAGATSIMEPSLRPWGEGEEMLLAAAVKDPSGNLWFFAGPQ
;
A
#
# COMPACT_ATOMS: atom_id res chain seq x y z
N MET A 1 -32.70 3.09 11.66
CA MET A 1 -32.03 2.44 10.51
C MET A 1 -30.79 1.70 11.00
N ALA A 2 -30.63 0.46 10.58
CA ALA A 2 -29.44 -0.32 10.96
C ALA A 2 -28.19 0.26 10.30
N PRO A 3 -27.04 0.27 10.99
CA PRO A 3 -25.79 0.68 10.37
C PRO A 3 -25.38 -0.28 9.27
N LYS A 4 -24.64 0.21 8.30
CA LYS A 4 -24.11 -0.63 7.25
C LYS A 4 -23.05 -1.56 7.83
N LEU A 5 -23.02 -2.80 7.37
CA LEU A 5 -22.02 -3.77 7.80
C LEU A 5 -20.60 -3.32 7.41
N ILE A 6 -20.46 -2.82 6.19
CA ILE A 6 -19.18 -2.32 5.67
C ILE A 6 -19.33 -0.82 5.47
N ARG A 7 -18.37 -0.04 5.99
CA ARG A 7 -18.40 1.41 5.79
C ARG A 7 -18.37 1.73 4.30
N GLU A 8 -19.06 2.81 3.94
CA GLU A 8 -19.13 3.26 2.56
C GLU A 8 -17.71 3.47 2.01
N GLU A 9 -17.49 3.00 0.78
CA GLU A 9 -16.23 3.02 0.06
C GLU A 9 -15.16 2.07 0.60
N PHE A 10 -15.46 1.32 1.67
CA PHE A 10 -14.55 0.30 2.17
C PHE A 10 -14.91 -1.08 1.60
N GLN A 11 -14.00 -2.00 1.70
CA GLN A 11 -14.14 -3.40 1.31
C GLN A 11 -14.18 -4.29 2.56
N SER A 12 -14.48 -5.60 2.38
CA SER A 12 -14.60 -6.51 3.52
C SER A 12 -13.29 -6.70 4.28
N VAL A 13 -12.17 -6.80 3.57
CA VAL A 13 -10.85 -6.96 4.19
C VAL A 13 -10.09 -5.66 4.00
N VAL A 14 -9.79 -5.00 5.11
CA VAL A 14 -9.11 -3.69 5.08
C VAL A 14 -7.74 -3.86 5.73
N PRO A 15 -6.65 -3.68 4.99
CA PRO A 15 -5.33 -3.67 5.60
C PRO A 15 -5.23 -2.56 6.64
N PHE A 16 -4.62 -2.88 7.77
CA PHE A 16 -4.34 -1.91 8.82
C PHE A 16 -2.85 -1.97 9.10
N LEU A 17 -2.13 -0.90 8.79
CA LEU A 17 -0.69 -0.83 8.97
C LEU A 17 -0.39 -0.04 10.24
N SER A 18 0.18 -0.72 11.23
CA SER A 18 0.56 -0.10 12.51
C SER A 18 2.05 0.21 12.45
N VAL A 19 2.39 1.48 12.42
CA VAL A 19 3.77 1.90 12.14
C VAL A 19 4.20 3.04 13.05
N GLN A 20 5.50 3.22 13.16
CA GLN A 20 6.06 4.43 13.71
C GLN A 20 6.19 5.45 12.57
N GLY A 21 5.70 6.68 12.78
CA GLY A 21 5.71 7.69 11.75
C GLY A 21 4.58 7.52 10.74
N ALA A 22 3.35 7.32 11.22
CA ALA A 22 2.19 7.11 10.36
C ALA A 22 2.00 8.25 9.34
N ALA A 23 2.18 9.51 9.76
CA ALA A 23 2.05 10.64 8.85
C ALA A 23 3.08 10.58 7.72
N SER A 24 4.31 10.17 8.02
CA SER A 24 5.35 10.01 7.00
C SER A 24 5.02 8.88 6.02
N LEU A 25 4.46 7.78 6.53
CA LEU A 25 4.03 6.69 5.65
C LEU A 25 2.92 7.17 4.71
N VAL A 26 1.95 7.92 5.21
CA VAL A 26 0.88 8.46 4.37
C VAL A 26 1.46 9.34 3.25
N GLN A 27 2.43 10.20 3.56
CA GLN A 27 3.10 11.03 2.55
C GLN A 27 3.78 10.16 1.48
N PHE A 28 4.46 9.10 1.91
CA PHE A 28 5.07 8.15 0.97
C PHE A 28 4.01 7.49 0.09
N LEU A 29 2.92 7.01 0.67
CA LEU A 29 1.87 6.33 -0.09
C LEU A 29 1.25 7.26 -1.14
N CYS A 30 1.04 8.52 -0.78
CA CYS A 30 0.50 9.51 -1.72
C CYS A 30 1.48 9.81 -2.85
N ALA A 31 2.75 10.05 -2.53
CA ALA A 31 3.75 10.39 -3.54
C ALA A 31 4.19 9.18 -4.36
N GLY A 32 4.35 8.03 -3.70
CA GLY A 32 4.93 6.84 -4.33
C GLY A 32 3.93 5.91 -4.99
N LEU A 33 2.77 5.72 -4.36
CA LEU A 33 1.78 4.75 -4.82
C LEU A 33 0.49 5.40 -5.35
N GLY A 34 0.44 6.73 -5.40
CA GLY A 34 -0.74 7.41 -5.90
C GLY A 34 -1.94 7.36 -4.96
N ALA A 35 -1.69 7.11 -3.68
CA ALA A 35 -2.76 7.09 -2.69
C ALA A 35 -3.37 8.47 -2.50
N LYS A 36 -4.60 8.49 -2.01
CA LYS A 36 -5.28 9.73 -1.61
C LYS A 36 -5.67 9.60 -0.15
N GLN A 37 -5.26 10.57 0.66
CA GLN A 37 -5.67 10.60 2.06
C GLN A 37 -7.14 11.00 2.13
N THR A 38 -7.94 10.19 2.79
CA THR A 38 -9.38 10.41 2.93
C THR A 38 -9.79 10.79 4.35
N PHE A 39 -8.93 10.54 5.32
CA PHE A 39 -9.25 10.79 6.73
C PHE A 39 -7.98 10.95 7.55
N GLU A 40 -8.05 11.82 8.56
CA GLU A 40 -7.05 11.94 9.61
C GLU A 40 -7.79 12.20 10.91
N SER A 41 -7.48 11.44 11.97
CA SER A 41 -8.09 11.65 13.27
C SER A 41 -7.59 12.95 13.90
N LYS A 42 -8.37 13.50 14.83
CA LYS A 42 -7.99 14.75 15.52
C LYS A 42 -6.65 14.63 16.24
N SER A 43 -6.35 13.44 16.78
CA SER A 43 -5.07 13.20 17.45
C SER A 43 -3.90 13.06 16.49
N GLY A 44 -4.16 12.91 15.17
CA GLY A 44 -3.11 12.69 14.18
C GLY A 44 -2.49 11.30 14.27
N THR A 45 -3.20 10.33 14.84
CA THR A 45 -2.69 8.97 15.05
C THR A 45 -3.34 7.91 14.19
N HIS A 46 -4.44 8.26 13.50
CA HIS A 46 -5.13 7.34 12.61
C HIS A 46 -5.40 8.04 11.29
N PHE A 47 -5.04 7.37 10.21
CA PHE A 47 -5.21 7.86 8.85
C PHE A 47 -5.91 6.80 8.01
N GLU A 48 -6.64 7.25 7.01
CA GLU A 48 -7.19 6.35 5.99
C GLU A 48 -6.84 6.89 4.63
N VAL A 49 -6.46 6.00 3.74
CA VAL A 49 -6.10 6.36 2.36
C VAL A 49 -6.81 5.43 1.39
N SER A 50 -7.07 5.93 0.19
CA SER A 50 -7.49 5.07 -0.91
C SER A 50 -6.31 4.85 -1.85
N ILE A 51 -6.14 3.60 -2.30
CA ILE A 51 -5.16 3.23 -3.31
C ILE A 51 -5.93 2.46 -4.38
N GLY A 52 -6.08 3.07 -5.56
CA GLY A 52 -6.97 2.50 -6.57
C GLY A 52 -8.40 2.40 -6.01
N ASP A 53 -8.97 1.21 -6.03
CA ASP A 53 -10.31 0.95 -5.50
C ASP A 53 -10.30 0.43 -4.06
N SER A 54 -9.16 0.44 -3.40
CA SER A 54 -9.00 -0.18 -2.06
C SER A 54 -8.71 0.86 -0.99
N MET A 55 -9.30 0.64 0.17
CA MET A 55 -9.03 1.46 1.35
C MET A 55 -8.00 0.78 2.24
N VAL A 56 -7.11 1.56 2.82
CA VAL A 56 -6.07 1.11 3.74
C VAL A 56 -6.08 2.04 4.96
N MET A 57 -6.00 1.46 6.13
CA MET A 57 -5.89 2.21 7.38
C MET A 57 -4.44 2.23 7.86
N ILE A 58 -4.00 3.35 8.39
CA ILE A 58 -2.65 3.51 8.94
C ILE A 58 -2.78 4.10 10.35
N GLY A 59 -2.15 3.45 11.31
CA GLY A 59 -2.17 3.91 12.70
C GLY A 59 -0.78 4.05 13.27
N GLU A 60 -0.62 5.06 14.16
CA GLU A 60 0.60 5.22 14.94
C GLU A 60 0.60 4.19 16.07
N VAL A 61 1.67 3.38 16.18
CA VAL A 61 1.68 2.25 17.11
C VAL A 61 1.75 2.63 18.59
N GLY A 62 2.16 3.86 18.91
CA GLY A 62 2.34 4.23 20.31
C GLY A 62 3.42 3.38 20.98
N GLU A 63 3.05 2.69 22.06
CA GLU A 63 4.00 1.88 22.85
C GLU A 63 4.18 0.46 22.29
N GLN A 64 3.33 0.04 21.36
CA GLN A 64 3.44 -1.31 20.80
C GLN A 64 4.51 -1.35 19.71
N ALA A 65 5.07 -2.53 19.48
CA ALA A 65 5.99 -2.72 18.36
C ALA A 65 5.23 -2.61 17.04
N PRO A 66 5.81 -1.98 16.01
CA PRO A 66 5.18 -1.94 14.70
C PRO A 66 5.01 -3.35 14.14
N ALA A 67 3.90 -3.56 13.44
CA ALA A 67 3.68 -4.79 12.69
C ALA A 67 3.84 -4.49 11.21
N THR A 68 4.80 -5.13 10.55
CA THR A 68 5.01 -4.96 9.12
C THR A 68 4.05 -5.84 8.33
N GLY A 69 3.65 -5.36 7.18
CA GLY A 69 2.76 -6.08 6.27
C GLY A 69 3.41 -6.38 4.94
N GLN A 70 2.78 -7.29 4.21
CA GLN A 70 3.10 -7.55 2.81
C GLN A 70 1.81 -7.35 2.03
N LEU A 71 1.86 -6.50 1.02
CA LEU A 71 0.71 -6.13 0.24
C LEU A 71 1.01 -6.35 -1.24
N PHE A 72 0.02 -6.83 -1.96
CA PHE A 72 0.15 -7.11 -3.38
C PHE A 72 -0.80 -6.21 -4.14
N MET A 73 -0.29 -5.53 -5.16
CA MET A 73 -1.08 -4.63 -5.99
C MET A 73 -1.02 -5.06 -7.45
N TYR A 74 -2.19 -5.15 -8.06
CA TYR A 74 -2.26 -5.20 -9.52
C TYR A 74 -2.21 -3.77 -10.04
N VAL A 75 -1.30 -3.51 -10.97
CA VAL A 75 -1.07 -2.18 -11.54
C VAL A 75 -1.01 -2.27 -13.06
N GLU A 76 -1.24 -1.14 -13.72
CA GLU A 76 -1.20 -1.10 -15.18
C GLU A 76 0.23 -1.22 -15.71
N ASP A 77 1.20 -0.68 -14.98
CA ASP A 77 2.60 -0.64 -15.40
C ASP A 77 3.50 -0.81 -14.17
N ALA A 78 3.98 -2.04 -13.97
CA ALA A 78 4.80 -2.36 -12.80
C ALA A 78 6.14 -1.64 -12.82
N ASP A 79 6.73 -1.40 -13.99
CA ASP A 79 7.98 -0.66 -14.09
C ASP A 79 7.81 0.79 -13.65
N ALA A 80 6.76 1.44 -14.12
CA ALA A 80 6.46 2.82 -13.73
C ALA A 80 6.12 2.92 -12.23
N SER A 81 5.35 1.98 -11.71
CA SER A 81 5.01 1.94 -10.28
C SER A 81 6.25 1.76 -9.42
N TYR A 82 7.14 0.86 -9.82
CA TYR A 82 8.41 0.65 -9.14
C TYR A 82 9.25 1.92 -9.11
N LYS A 83 9.45 2.56 -10.27
CA LYS A 83 10.27 3.78 -10.36
C LYS A 83 9.71 4.89 -9.50
N ARG A 84 8.39 5.06 -9.52
CA ARG A 84 7.72 6.09 -8.71
C ARG A 84 7.91 5.83 -7.22
N ALA A 85 7.79 4.58 -6.79
CA ALA A 85 7.99 4.23 -5.38
C ALA A 85 9.44 4.47 -4.94
N ILE A 86 10.42 4.10 -5.77
CA ILE A 86 11.83 4.36 -5.47
C ILE A 86 12.09 5.87 -5.35
N GLN A 87 11.55 6.67 -6.26
CA GLN A 87 11.70 8.13 -6.19
C GLN A 87 11.09 8.71 -4.92
N ALA A 88 10.03 8.08 -4.40
CA ALA A 88 9.37 8.53 -3.18
C ALA A 88 10.06 8.05 -1.90
N GLY A 89 11.11 7.25 -2.01
CA GLY A 89 11.91 6.84 -0.86
C GLY A 89 11.88 5.36 -0.51
N ALA A 90 11.26 4.52 -1.34
CA ALA A 90 11.27 3.08 -1.11
C ALA A 90 12.63 2.47 -1.41
N THR A 91 12.88 1.32 -0.81
CA THR A 91 14.07 0.51 -1.09
C THR A 91 13.68 -0.63 -2.01
N SER A 92 14.50 -0.92 -3.01
CA SER A 92 14.25 -2.01 -3.94
C SER A 92 14.37 -3.36 -3.24
N ILE A 93 13.38 -4.23 -3.47
CA ILE A 93 13.43 -5.64 -3.07
C ILE A 93 13.60 -6.52 -4.30
N MET A 94 12.87 -6.19 -5.38
CA MET A 94 12.98 -6.92 -6.64
C MET A 94 12.77 -5.95 -7.79
N GLU A 95 13.78 -5.80 -8.64
CA GLU A 95 13.64 -4.97 -9.83
C GLU A 95 12.62 -5.57 -10.79
N PRO A 96 12.00 -4.75 -11.67
CA PRO A 96 11.02 -5.26 -12.61
C PRO A 96 11.54 -6.44 -13.41
N SER A 97 10.79 -7.54 -13.40
CA SER A 97 11.12 -8.77 -14.10
C SER A 97 9.86 -9.56 -14.41
N LEU A 98 9.92 -10.44 -15.37
CA LEU A 98 8.78 -11.29 -15.71
C LEU A 98 8.67 -12.43 -14.71
N ARG A 99 7.46 -12.67 -14.21
CA ARG A 99 7.15 -13.71 -13.23
C ARG A 99 5.86 -14.43 -13.61
N PRO A 100 5.75 -15.74 -13.33
CA PRO A 100 4.55 -16.50 -13.68
C PRO A 100 3.46 -16.33 -12.62
N TRP A 101 3.08 -15.10 -12.35
CA TRP A 101 2.17 -14.74 -11.26
C TRP A 101 0.74 -14.49 -11.73
N GLY A 102 0.48 -14.62 -13.01
CA GLY A 102 -0.85 -14.46 -13.56
C GLY A 102 -1.67 -15.74 -13.45
N GLU A 103 -2.90 -15.66 -13.91
CA GLU A 103 -3.79 -16.81 -13.94
C GLU A 103 -3.22 -17.88 -14.86
N GLY A 104 -3.19 -19.14 -14.41
CA GLY A 104 -2.64 -20.23 -15.20
C GLY A 104 -1.15 -20.06 -15.52
N GLU A 105 -0.40 -19.43 -14.64
CA GLU A 105 1.02 -19.14 -14.79
C GLU A 105 1.32 -18.15 -15.93
N GLU A 106 0.36 -17.32 -16.27
CA GLU A 106 0.59 -16.23 -17.19
C GLU A 106 1.73 -15.33 -16.69
N MET A 107 2.63 -14.95 -17.59
CA MET A 107 3.75 -14.09 -17.23
C MET A 107 3.30 -12.66 -17.05
N LEU A 108 3.60 -12.10 -15.88
CA LEU A 108 3.35 -10.70 -15.58
C LEU A 108 4.67 -9.98 -15.34
N LEU A 109 4.72 -8.70 -15.66
CA LEU A 109 5.82 -7.86 -15.23
C LEU A 109 5.61 -7.53 -13.75
N ALA A 110 6.58 -7.87 -12.91
CA ALA A 110 6.45 -7.74 -11.46
C ALA A 110 7.66 -7.06 -10.85
N ALA A 111 7.44 -6.40 -9.73
CA ALA A 111 8.48 -5.72 -8.98
C ALA A 111 8.09 -5.68 -7.51
N ALA A 112 9.04 -5.38 -6.64
CA ALA A 112 8.76 -5.24 -5.22
C ALA A 112 9.65 -4.20 -4.57
N VAL A 113 9.08 -3.48 -3.62
CA VAL A 113 9.80 -2.47 -2.85
C VAL A 113 9.46 -2.61 -1.37
N LYS A 114 10.32 -2.07 -0.53
CA LYS A 114 10.05 -1.92 0.90
C LYS A 114 9.83 -0.43 1.17
N ASP A 115 8.72 -0.10 1.83
CA ASP A 115 8.43 1.29 2.16
C ASP A 115 9.27 1.76 3.35
N PRO A 116 9.26 3.06 3.66
CA PRO A 116 10.07 3.59 4.77
C PRO A 116 9.70 3.02 6.15
N SER A 117 8.53 2.42 6.29
CA SER A 117 8.07 1.80 7.54
C SER A 117 8.34 0.30 7.60
N GLY A 118 8.91 -0.29 6.55
CA GLY A 118 9.28 -1.70 6.52
C GLY A 118 8.24 -2.63 5.91
N ASN A 119 7.17 -2.10 5.34
CA ASN A 119 6.18 -2.93 4.66
C ASN A 119 6.65 -3.26 3.25
N LEU A 120 6.34 -4.47 2.78
CA LEU A 120 6.66 -4.89 1.43
C LEU A 120 5.47 -4.67 0.51
N TRP A 121 5.73 -4.08 -0.64
CA TRP A 121 4.72 -3.83 -1.67
C TRP A 121 5.16 -4.53 -2.94
N PHE A 122 4.33 -5.45 -3.40
CA PHE A 122 4.55 -6.17 -4.65
C PHE A 122 3.65 -5.56 -5.72
N PHE A 123 4.22 -5.31 -6.90
CA PHE A 123 3.47 -4.80 -8.06
C PHE A 123 3.47 -5.85 -9.14
N ALA A 124 2.33 -6.08 -9.79
CA ALA A 124 2.26 -6.97 -10.94
C ALA A 124 1.29 -6.38 -11.96
N GLY A 125 1.67 -6.45 -13.21
CA GLY A 125 0.88 -5.94 -14.31
C GLY A 125 1.23 -6.61 -15.63
N PRO A 126 0.58 -6.18 -16.72
CA PRO A 126 0.85 -6.74 -18.05
C PRO A 126 2.29 -6.51 -18.46
N GLN A 127 2.77 -7.41 -19.32
CA GLN A 127 4.08 -7.27 -19.95
C GLN A 127 4.12 -6.05 -20.86
#